data_6e0563ce0e5af3ff1acfdbe037965198
#
_entry.id   6e0563ce0e5af3ff1acfdbe037965198
#
_cell.length_a   1.000
_cell.length_b   1.000
_cell.length_c   1.000
_cell.angle_alpha   90.00
_cell.angle_beta   90.00
_cell.angle_gamma   90.00
#
_symmetry.space_group_name_H-M   'P 1'
#
loop_
_entity.id
_entity.type
_entity.pdbx_description
1 polymer ?
#
loop_
_entity_poly.entity_id
_entity_poly.type
_entity_poly.pdbx_seq_one_letter_code
_entity_poly.pdbx_strand_id
1 'polypeptide(L)'
;WNIDEDMILFGSLPGTSISEIYIESANNYLEAKYQQLHGMDKIHPLILIRNYIKDKGEELFFVEDFARFSGYPLSQIQHYLSNLANKGFVYYDYGEQRIRVLEKLHNYLKAKSGKGDYDVISFKSQVQSSARERRMQINSALNIKTKDLNVLGVPEITLSDSQRVYMYPTGGRIVIKQNRDFVFSGQISAGNGRFSLFGKDFYFHYDSFWVDLNKIDSVQLSVPLEPIRRDMYGYEILTKIKTVIEAVTGDLQIDHPTNKSGLRKDSFPGYPIFRSYEDSYVFYDRKSIYNRVYDRDRVSFHLLPFEIDSLENFTGKGL
;
A
#
# COMPACT_ATOMS: atom_id res chain seq x y z
N TRP A 1 -2.31 5.83 26.28
CA TRP A 1 -1.12 6.66 26.16
C TRP A 1 -0.08 6.19 27.19
N ASN A 2 1.09 5.80 26.74
CA ASN A 2 2.22 5.51 27.62
C ASN A 2 3.07 6.79 27.73
N ILE A 3 2.87 7.53 28.81
CA ILE A 3 3.51 8.85 29.01
C ILE A 3 5.02 8.72 29.22
N ASP A 4 5.47 7.64 29.87
CA ASP A 4 6.88 7.44 30.19
C ASP A 4 7.74 7.16 28.94
N GLU A 5 7.15 6.59 27.91
CA GLU A 5 7.81 6.25 26.65
C GLU A 5 7.46 7.22 25.51
N ASP A 6 6.65 8.26 25.74
CA ASP A 6 6.13 9.16 24.71
C ASP A 6 5.45 8.43 23.54
N MET A 7 4.66 7.39 23.86
CA MET A 7 4.02 6.52 22.86
C MET A 7 2.51 6.54 22.97
N ILE A 8 1.81 6.60 21.83
CA ILE A 8 0.37 6.31 21.74
C ILE A 8 0.21 4.91 21.17
N LEU A 9 -0.43 4.03 21.93
CA LEU A 9 -0.65 2.63 21.56
C LEU A 9 -2.05 2.44 20.97
N PHE A 10 -2.13 1.73 19.84
CA PHE A 10 -3.37 1.36 19.19
C PHE A 10 -3.50 -0.16 19.19
N GLY A 11 -4.67 -0.64 19.58
CA GLY A 11 -4.94 -2.07 19.66
C GLY A 11 -6.28 -2.35 20.33
N SER A 12 -6.53 -3.62 20.61
CA SER A 12 -7.78 -4.05 21.24
C SER A 12 -7.68 -4.10 22.77
N LEU A 13 -8.83 -4.01 23.41
CA LEU A 13 -8.96 -4.22 24.86
C LEU A 13 -8.54 -5.65 25.24
N PRO A 14 -8.09 -5.85 26.51
CA PRO A 14 -7.79 -7.17 27.02
C PRO A 14 -8.98 -8.13 26.88
N GLY A 15 -8.71 -9.37 26.49
CA GLY A 15 -9.73 -10.42 26.35
C GLY A 15 -10.30 -10.59 24.93
N THR A 16 -9.89 -9.76 23.97
CA THR A 16 -10.18 -10.00 22.55
C THR A 16 -9.16 -10.98 21.96
N SER A 17 -9.63 -11.99 21.21
CA SER A 17 -8.76 -13.01 20.60
C SER A 17 -7.98 -12.48 19.39
N ILE A 18 -8.52 -11.47 18.72
CA ILE A 18 -7.92 -10.86 17.51
C ILE A 18 -8.07 -9.35 17.66
N SER A 19 -6.95 -8.64 17.50
CA SER A 19 -6.94 -7.19 17.37
C SER A 19 -6.70 -6.80 15.91
N GLU A 20 -7.63 -6.03 15.35
CA GLU A 20 -7.53 -5.55 13.97
C GLU A 20 -7.56 -4.03 13.93
N ILE A 21 -6.65 -3.44 13.16
CA ILE A 21 -6.73 -2.03 12.76
C ILE A 21 -6.62 -1.94 11.23
N TYR A 22 -7.22 -0.92 10.68
CA TYR A 22 -7.21 -0.63 9.26
C TYR A 22 -6.46 0.68 9.01
N ILE A 23 -5.49 0.65 8.11
CA ILE A 23 -4.65 1.79 7.74
C ILE A 23 -4.82 2.04 6.26
N GLU A 24 -4.99 3.29 5.88
CA GLU A 24 -5.05 3.71 4.48
C GLU A 24 -4.34 5.05 4.27
N SER A 25 -3.85 5.28 3.07
CA SER A 25 -3.27 6.57 2.71
C SER A 25 -4.33 7.67 2.63
N ALA A 26 -3.91 8.93 2.76
CA ALA A 26 -4.82 10.08 2.65
C ALA A 26 -5.45 10.23 1.25
N ASN A 27 -4.77 9.71 0.21
CA ASN A 27 -5.25 9.76 -1.17
C ASN A 27 -5.78 8.40 -1.66
N ASN A 28 -6.02 7.45 -0.73
CA ASN A 28 -6.58 6.16 -1.10
C ASN A 28 -7.96 6.32 -1.74
N TYR A 29 -8.16 5.66 -2.87
CA TYR A 29 -9.46 5.53 -3.49
C TYR A 29 -9.68 4.12 -4.02
N LEU A 30 -10.82 3.54 -3.67
CA LEU A 30 -11.28 2.26 -4.19
C LEU A 30 -12.74 2.40 -4.64
N GLU A 31 -13.02 2.10 -5.91
CA GLU A 31 -14.37 2.18 -6.48
C GLU A 31 -15.36 1.34 -5.68
N ALA A 32 -14.98 0.14 -5.24
CA ALA A 32 -15.84 -0.72 -4.42
C ALA A 32 -16.26 -0.05 -3.11
N LYS A 33 -15.33 0.65 -2.42
CA LYS A 33 -15.64 1.41 -1.20
C LYS A 33 -16.57 2.60 -1.50
N TYR A 34 -16.35 3.29 -2.63
CA TYR A 34 -17.23 4.36 -3.05
C TYR A 34 -18.66 3.86 -3.26
N GLN A 35 -18.83 2.75 -3.96
CA GLN A 35 -20.14 2.15 -4.17
C GLN A 35 -20.81 1.67 -2.86
N GLN A 36 -20.04 1.12 -1.93
CA GLN A 36 -20.55 0.72 -0.61
C GLN A 36 -21.09 1.91 0.22
N LEU A 37 -20.52 3.11 0.04
CA LEU A 37 -21.02 4.33 0.70
C LEU A 37 -22.37 4.78 0.14
N HIS A 38 -22.64 4.50 -1.13
CA HIS A 38 -23.88 4.90 -1.77
C HIS A 38 -25.10 4.18 -1.17
N GLY A 39 -24.95 2.89 -0.84
CA GLY A 39 -26.07 2.10 -0.32
C GLY A 39 -27.24 2.05 -1.32
N MET A 40 -28.46 2.19 -0.79
CA MET A 40 -29.70 2.20 -1.59
C MET A 40 -30.32 3.60 -1.77
N ASP A 41 -29.61 4.64 -1.40
CA ASP A 41 -30.10 6.02 -1.48
C ASP A 41 -30.08 6.55 -2.92
N LYS A 42 -30.96 7.52 -3.19
CA LYS A 42 -31.05 8.15 -4.52
C LYS A 42 -29.81 8.98 -4.89
N ILE A 43 -29.17 9.58 -3.89
CA ILE A 43 -28.01 10.45 -4.07
C ILE A 43 -26.87 9.92 -3.20
N HIS A 44 -25.68 9.79 -3.77
CA HIS A 44 -24.49 9.39 -3.04
C HIS A 44 -24.17 10.37 -1.90
N PRO A 45 -23.92 9.92 -0.66
CA PRO A 45 -23.73 10.79 0.51
C PRO A 45 -22.64 11.85 0.33
N LEU A 46 -21.50 11.49 -0.27
CA LEU A 46 -20.41 12.45 -0.54
C LEU A 46 -20.81 13.52 -1.54
N ILE A 47 -21.64 13.16 -2.52
CA ILE A 47 -22.19 14.13 -3.50
C ILE A 47 -23.18 15.07 -2.83
N LEU A 48 -23.99 14.56 -1.90
CA LEU A 48 -24.95 15.37 -1.15
C LEU A 48 -24.24 16.44 -0.32
N ILE A 49 -23.17 16.05 0.41
CA ILE A 49 -22.34 17.01 1.17
C ILE A 49 -21.67 18.02 0.23
N ARG A 50 -21.11 17.59 -0.89
CA ARG A 50 -20.53 18.51 -1.89
C ARG A 50 -21.55 19.53 -2.40
N ASN A 51 -22.78 19.09 -2.65
CA ASN A 51 -23.85 19.98 -3.12
C ASN A 51 -24.24 21.00 -2.04
N TYR A 52 -24.27 20.58 -0.76
CA TYR A 52 -24.48 21.48 0.37
C TYR A 52 -23.39 22.55 0.43
N ILE A 53 -22.10 22.13 0.37
CA ILE A 53 -20.97 23.07 0.38
C ILE A 53 -21.05 24.07 -0.77
N LYS A 54 -21.45 23.62 -1.96
CA LYS A 54 -21.63 24.51 -3.12
C LYS A 54 -22.74 25.53 -2.93
N ASP A 55 -23.82 25.14 -2.24
CA ASP A 55 -24.98 26.05 -1.99
C ASP A 55 -24.67 27.02 -0.87
N LYS A 56 -24.04 26.61 0.20
CA LYS A 56 -23.81 27.41 1.41
C LYS A 56 -22.44 28.10 1.46
N GLY A 57 -21.45 27.60 0.72
CA GLY A 57 -20.07 28.10 0.75
C GLY A 57 -19.26 27.71 1.99
N GLU A 58 -19.75 26.80 2.82
CA GLU A 58 -19.19 26.45 4.13
C GLU A 58 -18.89 24.95 4.25
N GLU A 59 -17.73 24.61 4.79
CA GLU A 59 -17.30 23.22 5.10
C GLU A 59 -17.51 22.84 6.59
N LEU A 60 -17.95 23.80 7.38
CA LEU A 60 -18.33 23.65 8.78
C LEU A 60 -19.82 24.02 8.92
N PHE A 61 -20.65 23.04 9.35
CA PHE A 61 -22.10 23.24 9.40
C PHE A 61 -22.76 22.43 10.51
N PHE A 62 -23.99 22.80 10.88
CA PHE A 62 -24.80 22.04 11.82
C PHE A 62 -25.54 20.90 11.14
N VAL A 63 -25.67 19.78 11.87
CA VAL A 63 -26.36 18.59 11.37
C VAL A 63 -27.81 18.89 10.98
N GLU A 64 -28.52 19.74 11.75
CA GLU A 64 -29.90 20.15 11.47
C GLU A 64 -30.03 20.94 10.14
N ASP A 65 -29.06 21.82 9.84
CA ASP A 65 -29.07 22.59 8.60
C ASP A 65 -28.88 21.67 7.40
N PHE A 66 -28.01 20.70 7.53
CA PHE A 66 -27.79 19.69 6.50
C PHE A 66 -29.01 18.75 6.34
N ALA A 67 -29.68 18.37 7.44
CA ALA A 67 -30.91 17.59 7.38
C ALA A 67 -32.03 18.37 6.64
N ARG A 68 -32.21 19.66 6.95
CA ARG A 68 -33.16 20.53 6.23
C ARG A 68 -32.85 20.65 4.73
N PHE A 69 -31.58 20.83 4.39
CA PHE A 69 -31.14 20.91 3.00
C PHE A 69 -31.39 19.60 2.24
N SER A 70 -31.06 18.48 2.86
CA SER A 70 -31.14 17.17 2.22
C SER A 70 -32.57 16.63 2.08
N GLY A 71 -33.50 17.13 2.92
CA GLY A 71 -34.86 16.63 3.01
C GLY A 71 -35.01 15.27 3.70
N TYR A 72 -33.94 14.76 4.32
CA TYR A 72 -33.96 13.51 5.08
C TYR A 72 -34.24 13.76 6.56
N PRO A 73 -34.84 12.79 7.28
CA PRO A 73 -35.02 12.87 8.73
C PRO A 73 -33.69 13.06 9.47
N LEU A 74 -33.69 13.87 10.53
CA LEU A 74 -32.50 14.17 11.32
C LEU A 74 -31.77 12.93 11.81
N SER A 75 -32.49 11.91 12.29
CA SER A 75 -31.91 10.64 12.77
C SER A 75 -31.18 9.87 11.66
N GLN A 76 -31.69 9.93 10.44
CA GLN A 76 -31.04 9.31 9.28
C GLN A 76 -29.76 10.05 8.92
N ILE A 77 -29.78 11.37 8.92
CA ILE A 77 -28.60 12.19 8.65
C ILE A 77 -27.53 11.99 9.74
N GLN A 78 -27.91 11.93 11.01
CA GLN A 78 -26.97 11.64 12.10
C GLN A 78 -26.28 10.28 11.92
N HIS A 79 -27.03 9.26 11.51
CA HIS A 79 -26.45 7.93 11.21
C HIS A 79 -25.48 7.98 10.04
N TYR A 80 -25.84 8.66 8.95
CA TYR A 80 -24.97 8.87 7.80
C TYR A 80 -23.67 9.57 8.16
N LEU A 81 -23.77 10.71 8.85
CA LEU A 81 -22.62 11.51 9.23
C LEU A 81 -21.72 10.78 10.21
N SER A 82 -22.28 9.99 11.14
CA SER A 82 -21.51 9.12 12.04
C SER A 82 -20.74 8.04 11.26
N ASN A 83 -21.36 7.41 10.25
CA ASN A 83 -20.68 6.44 9.38
C ASN A 83 -19.54 7.10 8.56
N LEU A 84 -19.78 8.29 8.01
CA LEU A 84 -18.76 9.04 7.29
C LEU A 84 -17.64 9.53 8.21
N ALA A 85 -17.93 9.89 9.45
CA ALA A 85 -16.93 10.26 10.46
C ALA A 85 -16.04 9.06 10.82
N ASN A 86 -16.61 7.89 11.05
CA ASN A 86 -15.87 6.65 11.30
C ASN A 86 -14.95 6.25 10.14
N LYS A 87 -15.25 6.70 8.92
CA LYS A 87 -14.45 6.46 7.72
C LYS A 87 -13.51 7.63 7.38
N GLY A 88 -13.49 8.70 8.19
CA GLY A 88 -12.58 9.84 8.03
C GLY A 88 -12.95 10.82 6.91
N PHE A 89 -14.19 10.84 6.44
CA PHE A 89 -14.66 11.82 5.45
C PHE A 89 -15.07 13.15 6.07
N VAL A 90 -15.53 13.10 7.31
CA VAL A 90 -15.94 14.27 8.09
C VAL A 90 -15.47 14.10 9.54
N TYR A 91 -15.30 15.21 10.23
CA TYR A 91 -15.21 15.22 11.69
C TYR A 91 -16.58 15.57 12.24
N TYR A 92 -17.09 14.77 13.19
CA TYR A 92 -18.38 14.98 13.81
C TYR A 92 -18.19 15.35 15.28
N ASP A 93 -18.49 16.58 15.64
CA ASP A 93 -18.62 17.01 17.02
C ASP A 93 -20.02 16.65 17.53
N TYR A 94 -20.10 15.57 18.30
CA TYR A 94 -21.38 15.09 18.85
C TYR A 94 -21.95 16.02 19.93
N GLY A 95 -21.10 16.77 20.63
CA GLY A 95 -21.54 17.73 21.68
C GLY A 95 -22.23 18.94 21.08
N GLU A 96 -21.65 19.51 20.05
CA GLU A 96 -22.18 20.70 19.37
C GLU A 96 -23.06 20.38 18.16
N GLN A 97 -23.22 19.10 17.81
CA GLN A 97 -23.92 18.66 16.59
C GLN A 97 -23.41 19.35 15.34
N ARG A 98 -22.08 19.49 15.21
CA ARG A 98 -21.38 20.16 14.11
C ARG A 98 -20.54 19.17 13.30
N ILE A 99 -20.52 19.43 12.00
CA ILE A 99 -19.72 18.67 11.02
C ILE A 99 -18.68 19.58 10.42
N ARG A 100 -17.43 19.08 10.36
CA ARG A 100 -16.38 19.67 9.55
C ARG A 100 -15.98 18.67 8.48
N VAL A 101 -16.00 19.09 7.22
CA VAL A 101 -15.58 18.26 6.09
C VAL A 101 -14.07 18.11 6.10
N LEU A 102 -13.58 16.90 5.81
CA LEU A 102 -12.17 16.57 5.78
C LEU A 102 -11.70 16.42 4.32
N GLU A 103 -10.41 16.61 4.11
CA GLU A 103 -9.76 16.58 2.79
C GLU A 103 -10.04 15.27 2.02
N LYS A 104 -10.14 14.15 2.73
CA LYS A 104 -10.48 12.85 2.15
C LYS A 104 -11.75 12.86 1.30
N LEU A 105 -12.79 13.62 1.70
CA LEU A 105 -14.02 13.74 0.92
C LEU A 105 -13.75 14.35 -0.45
N HIS A 106 -12.99 15.41 -0.49
CA HIS A 106 -12.65 16.10 -1.74
C HIS A 106 -11.77 15.23 -2.64
N ASN A 107 -10.76 14.57 -2.07
CA ASN A 107 -9.87 13.67 -2.80
C ASN A 107 -10.65 12.49 -3.40
N TYR A 108 -11.58 11.91 -2.64
CA TYR A 108 -12.43 10.81 -3.11
C TYR A 108 -13.32 11.20 -4.30
N LEU A 109 -13.92 12.40 -4.24
CA LEU A 109 -14.74 12.93 -5.33
C LEU A 109 -13.91 13.33 -6.55
N LYS A 110 -12.70 13.88 -6.36
CA LYS A 110 -11.75 14.15 -7.46
C LYS A 110 -11.33 12.86 -8.15
N ALA A 111 -10.96 11.82 -7.38
CA ALA A 111 -10.61 10.50 -7.90
C ALA A 111 -11.77 9.89 -8.70
N LYS A 112 -12.98 9.85 -8.14
CA LYS A 112 -14.20 9.36 -8.82
C LYS A 112 -14.48 10.07 -10.15
N SER A 113 -14.21 11.36 -10.21
CA SER A 113 -14.43 12.16 -11.43
C SER A 113 -13.28 12.13 -12.43
N GLY A 114 -12.20 11.39 -12.16
CA GLY A 114 -10.99 11.35 -12.97
C GLY A 114 -10.18 12.66 -12.99
N LYS A 115 -10.48 13.59 -12.08
CA LYS A 115 -9.82 14.91 -12.01
C LYS A 115 -8.62 14.96 -11.06
N GLY A 116 -8.40 13.90 -10.31
CA GLY A 116 -7.27 13.79 -9.39
C GLY A 116 -6.66 12.41 -9.47
N ASP A 117 -5.34 12.33 -9.32
CA ASP A 117 -4.67 11.07 -9.13
C ASP A 117 -4.91 10.54 -7.70
N TYR A 118 -4.82 9.23 -7.54
CA TYR A 118 -5.03 8.54 -6.26
C TYR A 118 -4.14 7.30 -6.18
N ASP A 119 -4.05 6.73 -5.01
CA ASP A 119 -3.41 5.43 -4.79
C ASP A 119 -4.40 4.42 -4.21
N VAL A 120 -3.97 3.17 -4.12
CA VAL A 120 -4.75 2.05 -3.57
C VAL A 120 -4.21 1.57 -2.22
N ILE A 121 -3.25 2.31 -1.64
CA ILE A 121 -2.52 1.88 -0.45
C ILE A 121 -3.47 1.81 0.75
N SER A 122 -3.83 0.59 1.09
CA SER A 122 -4.58 0.29 2.30
C SER A 122 -4.31 -1.13 2.74
N PHE A 123 -4.22 -1.35 4.04
CA PHE A 123 -3.93 -2.66 4.59
C PHE A 123 -4.50 -2.84 5.99
N LYS A 124 -4.61 -4.10 6.39
CA LYS A 124 -4.97 -4.49 7.75
C LYS A 124 -3.71 -4.86 8.52
N SER A 125 -3.67 -4.45 9.79
CA SER A 125 -2.83 -5.03 10.80
C SER A 125 -3.67 -5.97 11.63
N GLN A 126 -3.25 -7.21 11.77
CA GLN A 126 -3.96 -8.22 12.52
C GLN A 126 -2.99 -8.91 13.50
N VAL A 127 -3.27 -8.79 14.80
CA VAL A 127 -2.48 -9.40 15.86
C VAL A 127 -3.37 -10.38 16.62
N GLN A 128 -2.91 -11.63 16.72
CA GLN A 128 -3.61 -12.67 17.47
C GLN A 128 -3.09 -12.73 18.89
N SER A 129 -4.01 -12.90 19.84
CA SER A 129 -3.72 -13.14 21.25
C SER A 129 -3.81 -14.63 21.55
N SER A 130 -2.91 -15.12 22.39
CA SER A 130 -3.17 -16.38 23.05
C SER A 130 -4.28 -16.17 24.10
N ALA A 131 -5.24 -17.07 24.20
CA ALA A 131 -6.40 -17.01 25.11
C ALA A 131 -6.03 -16.83 26.60
N ARG A 132 -4.76 -16.92 26.95
CA ARG A 132 -4.21 -16.75 28.30
C ARG A 132 -3.65 -15.35 28.59
N GLU A 133 -3.45 -14.51 27.56
CA GLU A 133 -2.88 -13.18 27.74
C GLU A 133 -3.97 -12.18 28.11
N ARG A 134 -3.90 -11.68 29.35
CA ARG A 134 -4.77 -10.59 29.86
C ARG A 134 -4.25 -9.20 29.46
N ARG A 135 -3.34 -9.09 28.50
CA ARG A 135 -2.73 -7.83 28.08
C ARG A 135 -3.42 -7.27 26.84
N MET A 136 -3.39 -5.96 26.70
CA MET A 136 -3.80 -5.27 25.46
C MET A 136 -2.97 -5.78 24.29
N GLN A 137 -3.64 -6.13 23.20
CA GLN A 137 -2.96 -6.48 21.94
C GLN A 137 -2.65 -5.21 21.16
N ILE A 138 -1.38 -4.93 20.98
CA ILE A 138 -0.91 -3.71 20.33
C ILE A 138 -0.66 -4.03 18.85
N ASN A 139 -1.42 -3.37 17.97
CA ASN A 139 -1.23 -3.41 16.52
C ASN A 139 -0.24 -2.37 16.06
N SER A 140 -0.28 -1.18 16.68
CA SER A 140 0.64 -0.12 16.32
C SER A 140 0.95 0.80 17.49
N ALA A 141 2.10 1.47 17.39
CA ALA A 141 2.60 2.40 18.38
C ALA A 141 3.16 3.64 17.68
N LEU A 142 2.54 4.80 17.96
CA LEU A 142 2.98 6.10 17.46
C LEU A 142 3.95 6.72 18.46
N ASN A 143 5.17 6.98 18.02
CA ASN A 143 6.12 7.78 18.78
C ASN A 143 5.78 9.26 18.62
N ILE A 144 5.51 9.97 19.71
CA ILE A 144 5.07 11.37 19.68
C ILE A 144 6.20 12.31 19.25
N LYS A 145 7.45 11.98 19.58
CA LYS A 145 8.62 12.81 19.27
C LYS A 145 9.01 12.69 17.80
N THR A 146 9.22 11.47 17.33
CA THR A 146 9.65 11.21 15.93
C THR A 146 8.48 11.21 14.94
N LYS A 147 7.24 11.05 15.46
CA LYS A 147 6.01 10.86 14.69
C LYS A 147 6.03 9.64 13.77
N ASP A 148 6.89 8.68 14.11
CA ASP A 148 6.92 7.38 13.44
C ASP A 148 5.84 6.47 14.01
N LEU A 149 5.08 5.81 13.14
CA LEU A 149 4.10 4.80 13.49
C LEU A 149 4.67 3.41 13.21
N ASN A 150 5.01 2.68 14.26
CA ASN A 150 5.38 1.26 14.15
C ASN A 150 4.12 0.41 14.07
N VAL A 151 4.01 -0.43 13.04
CA VAL A 151 2.84 -1.31 12.82
C VAL A 151 3.29 -2.76 12.80
N LEU A 152 2.52 -3.62 13.46
CA LEU A 152 2.73 -5.06 13.58
C LEU A 152 1.59 -5.82 12.90
N GLY A 153 1.82 -7.08 12.56
CA GLY A 153 0.77 -7.95 12.03
C GLY A 153 0.26 -7.55 10.64
N VAL A 154 1.13 -6.98 9.80
CA VAL A 154 0.82 -6.62 8.41
C VAL A 154 1.26 -7.74 7.48
N PRO A 155 0.34 -8.53 6.89
CA PRO A 155 0.72 -9.64 6.02
C PRO A 155 1.19 -9.17 4.65
N GLU A 156 0.51 -8.17 4.12
CA GLU A 156 0.71 -7.68 2.74
C GLU A 156 0.25 -6.23 2.62
N ILE A 157 0.91 -5.47 1.76
CA ILE A 157 0.49 -4.13 1.32
C ILE A 157 0.50 -4.07 -0.20
N THR A 158 -0.61 -3.70 -0.80
CA THR A 158 -0.66 -3.35 -2.22
C THR A 158 -0.16 -1.92 -2.39
N LEU A 159 0.98 -1.75 -3.06
CA LEU A 159 1.52 -0.44 -3.39
C LEU A 159 0.89 0.10 -4.68
N SER A 160 0.73 -0.76 -5.69
CA SER A 160 0.05 -0.42 -6.95
C SER A 160 -0.67 -1.64 -7.50
N ASP A 161 -1.96 -1.51 -7.73
CA ASP A 161 -2.76 -2.57 -8.35
C ASP A 161 -2.54 -2.61 -9.88
N SER A 162 -2.42 -1.44 -10.51
CA SER A 162 -2.18 -1.31 -11.95
C SER A 162 -0.84 -1.89 -12.39
N GLN A 163 0.20 -1.69 -11.58
CA GLN A 163 1.56 -2.19 -11.84
C GLN A 163 1.84 -3.54 -11.15
N ARG A 164 0.85 -4.07 -10.41
CA ARG A 164 0.97 -5.35 -9.67
C ARG A 164 2.20 -5.36 -8.76
N VAL A 165 2.33 -4.31 -7.93
CA VAL A 165 3.42 -4.20 -6.96
C VAL A 165 2.88 -4.39 -5.55
N TYR A 166 3.41 -5.44 -4.90
CA TYR A 166 3.00 -5.87 -3.57
C TYR A 166 4.22 -5.94 -2.65
N MET A 167 4.00 -5.64 -1.39
CA MET A 167 5.01 -5.67 -0.33
C MET A 167 4.59 -6.68 0.75
N TYR A 168 5.51 -7.57 1.13
CA TYR A 168 5.33 -8.60 2.16
C TYR A 168 6.36 -8.39 3.27
N PRO A 169 6.02 -7.66 4.34
CA PRO A 169 6.95 -7.38 5.43
C PRO A 169 7.31 -8.64 6.22
N THR A 170 8.59 -8.86 6.48
CA THR A 170 9.06 -9.95 7.35
C THR A 170 8.55 -9.75 8.77
N GLY A 171 7.93 -10.77 9.32
CA GLY A 171 7.30 -10.71 10.65
C GLY A 171 6.15 -9.70 10.74
N GLY A 172 5.63 -9.26 9.60
CA GLY A 172 4.51 -8.31 9.54
C GLY A 172 4.84 -6.93 10.11
N ARG A 173 6.10 -6.48 10.05
CA ARG A 173 6.53 -5.21 10.66
C ARG A 173 6.83 -4.15 9.62
N ILE A 174 6.26 -2.97 9.81
CA ILE A 174 6.55 -1.76 9.04
C ILE A 174 6.68 -0.55 9.96
N VAL A 175 7.42 0.46 9.50
CA VAL A 175 7.48 1.77 10.14
C VAL A 175 6.98 2.81 9.13
N ILE A 176 5.89 3.49 9.47
CA ILE A 176 5.37 4.60 8.67
C ILE A 176 5.96 5.89 9.24
N LYS A 177 6.61 6.66 8.38
CA LYS A 177 7.23 7.93 8.73
C LYS A 177 6.24 9.09 8.70
N GLN A 178 6.58 10.20 9.36
CA GLN A 178 5.76 11.42 9.38
C GLN A 178 5.41 11.92 7.96
N ASN A 179 6.32 11.76 7.01
CA ASN A 179 6.14 12.14 5.59
C ASN A 179 5.40 11.08 4.76
N ARG A 180 4.77 10.08 5.40
CA ARG A 180 4.02 8.98 4.78
C ARG A 180 4.87 7.89 4.11
N ASP A 181 6.18 8.00 4.16
CA ASP A 181 7.09 6.97 3.68
C ASP A 181 7.04 5.71 4.55
N PHE A 182 7.43 4.56 4.01
CA PHE A 182 7.49 3.29 4.75
C PHE A 182 8.91 2.76 4.81
N VAL A 183 9.28 2.21 5.97
CA VAL A 183 10.50 1.40 6.12
C VAL A 183 10.09 -0.01 6.50
N PHE A 184 10.67 -1.00 5.82
CA PHE A 184 10.39 -2.40 6.08
C PHE A 184 11.52 -3.30 5.60
N SER A 185 11.55 -4.53 6.09
CA SER A 185 12.38 -5.63 5.57
C SER A 185 11.47 -6.73 5.08
N GLY A 186 11.81 -7.42 4.00
CA GLY A 186 10.97 -8.50 3.48
C GLY A 186 11.07 -8.68 1.98
N GLN A 187 9.92 -8.94 1.37
CA GLN A 187 9.80 -9.17 -0.07
C GLN A 187 9.00 -8.05 -0.73
N ILE A 188 9.44 -7.65 -1.92
CA ILE A 188 8.63 -6.90 -2.89
C ILE A 188 8.38 -7.83 -4.08
N SER A 189 7.13 -7.93 -4.51
CA SER A 189 6.75 -8.59 -5.76
C SER A 189 6.26 -7.54 -6.74
N ALA A 190 6.79 -7.52 -7.96
CA ALA A 190 6.43 -6.56 -8.99
C ALA A 190 6.19 -7.24 -10.34
N GLY A 191 5.44 -6.57 -11.25
CA GLY A 191 5.15 -7.09 -12.58
C GLY A 191 4.39 -8.42 -12.55
N ASN A 192 3.39 -8.54 -11.69
CA ASN A 192 2.61 -9.78 -11.52
C ASN A 192 3.45 -11.00 -11.09
N GLY A 193 4.47 -10.80 -10.25
CA GLY A 193 5.35 -11.86 -9.77
C GLY A 193 6.53 -12.19 -10.69
N ARG A 194 6.73 -11.46 -11.78
CA ARG A 194 7.90 -11.60 -12.64
C ARG A 194 9.19 -11.24 -11.91
N PHE A 195 9.11 -10.30 -10.99
CA PHE A 195 10.19 -9.80 -10.18
C PHE A 195 9.88 -10.00 -8.69
N SER A 196 10.76 -10.66 -7.96
CA SER A 196 10.69 -10.77 -6.49
C SER A 196 12.03 -10.34 -5.89
N LEU A 197 12.00 -9.29 -5.10
CA LEU A 197 13.14 -8.68 -4.43
C LEU A 197 13.06 -9.04 -2.96
N PHE A 198 14.12 -9.61 -2.39
CA PHE A 198 14.22 -9.97 -0.98
C PHE A 198 15.34 -9.18 -0.34
N GLY A 199 15.08 -8.55 0.81
CA GLY A 199 16.10 -7.76 1.47
C GLY A 199 15.65 -7.09 2.74
N LYS A 200 16.47 -6.12 3.19
CA LYS A 200 16.31 -5.43 4.46
C LYS A 200 16.37 -3.92 4.28
N ASP A 201 15.73 -3.23 5.22
CA ASP A 201 15.74 -1.77 5.31
C ASP A 201 15.34 -1.08 4.01
N PHE A 202 14.36 -1.64 3.30
CA PHE A 202 13.75 -1.02 2.13
C PHE A 202 13.02 0.25 2.55
N TYR A 203 13.17 1.31 1.75
CA TYR A 203 12.56 2.60 2.01
C TYR A 203 11.63 2.99 0.86
N PHE A 204 10.32 2.93 1.09
CA PHE A 204 9.32 3.37 0.12
C PHE A 204 9.05 4.86 0.26
N HIS A 205 9.29 5.60 -0.80
CA HIS A 205 9.02 7.03 -0.92
C HIS A 205 7.62 7.27 -1.47
N TYR A 206 6.70 7.65 -0.59
CA TYR A 206 5.29 7.79 -0.95
C TYR A 206 5.03 8.85 -2.02
N ASP A 207 5.63 10.04 -1.89
CA ASP A 207 5.34 11.17 -2.80
C ASP A 207 5.90 10.91 -4.20
N SER A 208 7.12 10.43 -4.31
CA SER A 208 7.82 10.12 -5.57
C SER A 208 7.55 8.71 -6.10
N PHE A 209 6.89 7.86 -5.33
CA PHE A 209 6.32 6.56 -5.69
C PHE A 209 7.34 5.52 -6.16
N TRP A 210 8.44 5.40 -5.43
CA TRP A 210 9.50 4.43 -5.67
C TRP A 210 10.05 3.85 -4.37
N VAL A 211 10.79 2.74 -4.47
CA VAL A 211 11.43 2.06 -3.34
C VAL A 211 12.93 2.11 -3.50
N ASP A 212 13.62 2.59 -2.46
CA ASP A 212 15.06 2.46 -2.31
C ASP A 212 15.40 1.05 -1.82
N LEU A 213 16.28 0.38 -2.53
CA LEU A 213 16.63 -1.02 -2.40
C LEU A 213 18.12 -1.20 -2.07
N ASN A 214 18.61 -0.45 -1.08
CA ASN A 214 20.04 -0.42 -0.72
C ASN A 214 20.58 -1.76 -0.20
N LYS A 215 19.73 -2.67 0.26
CA LYS A 215 20.14 -3.95 0.85
C LYS A 215 19.31 -5.11 0.30
N ILE A 216 19.51 -5.43 -0.95
CA ILE A 216 18.88 -6.58 -1.58
C ILE A 216 19.73 -7.83 -1.31
N ASP A 217 19.16 -8.81 -0.63
CA ASP A 217 19.79 -10.12 -0.42
C ASP A 217 19.75 -10.95 -1.71
N SER A 218 18.64 -10.88 -2.45
CA SER A 218 18.49 -11.61 -3.72
C SER A 218 17.34 -11.07 -4.58
N VAL A 219 17.51 -11.18 -5.89
CA VAL A 219 16.47 -10.92 -6.90
C VAL A 219 16.13 -12.24 -7.58
N GLN A 220 14.86 -12.65 -7.47
CA GLN A 220 14.32 -13.81 -8.14
C GLN A 220 13.48 -13.39 -9.33
N LEU A 221 13.83 -13.88 -10.50
CA LEU A 221 13.07 -13.67 -11.73
C LEU A 221 12.12 -14.85 -11.99
N SER A 222 10.98 -14.54 -12.58
CA SER A 222 10.03 -15.53 -13.11
C SER A 222 9.69 -15.20 -14.55
N VAL A 223 9.57 -16.22 -15.38
CA VAL A 223 9.24 -16.10 -16.80
C VAL A 223 7.99 -16.90 -17.13
N PRO A 224 7.27 -16.55 -18.21
CA PRO A 224 6.14 -17.36 -18.65
C PRO A 224 6.57 -18.81 -18.95
N LEU A 225 5.68 -19.75 -18.64
CA LEU A 225 5.88 -21.14 -19.07
C LEU A 225 5.83 -21.26 -20.59
N GLU A 226 6.70 -22.11 -21.15
CA GLU A 226 6.61 -22.47 -22.55
C GLU A 226 5.99 -23.89 -22.71
N PRO A 227 4.91 -24.05 -23.50
CA PRO A 227 4.12 -23.00 -24.18
C PRO A 227 3.37 -22.10 -23.21
N ILE A 228 3.16 -20.84 -23.58
CA ILE A 228 2.47 -19.85 -22.75
C ILE A 228 1.11 -20.40 -22.32
N ARG A 229 0.90 -20.50 -21.02
CA ARG A 229 -0.36 -20.87 -20.37
C ARG A 229 -0.91 -19.70 -19.56
N ARG A 230 -2.23 -19.59 -19.53
CA ARG A 230 -2.90 -18.53 -18.76
C ARG A 230 -3.81 -19.16 -17.70
N ASP A 231 -3.92 -18.48 -16.57
CA ASP A 231 -4.83 -18.84 -15.50
C ASP A 231 -6.30 -18.47 -15.86
N MET A 232 -7.24 -18.75 -14.94
CA MET A 232 -8.66 -18.46 -15.13
C MET A 232 -8.98 -16.96 -15.23
N TYR A 233 -8.04 -16.08 -14.84
CA TYR A 233 -8.16 -14.62 -14.93
C TYR A 233 -7.46 -14.05 -16.18
N GLY A 234 -6.85 -14.90 -17.00
CA GLY A 234 -6.16 -14.51 -18.23
C GLY A 234 -4.68 -14.12 -18.04
N TYR A 235 -4.11 -14.24 -16.83
CA TYR A 235 -2.71 -13.96 -16.57
C TYR A 235 -1.81 -15.12 -16.97
N GLU A 236 -0.61 -14.80 -17.43
CA GLU A 236 0.40 -15.81 -17.77
C GLU A 236 0.86 -16.56 -16.52
N ILE A 237 0.89 -17.89 -16.61
CA ILE A 237 1.43 -18.72 -15.54
C ILE A 237 2.95 -18.64 -15.62
N LEU A 238 3.57 -18.18 -14.53
CA LEU A 238 5.00 -17.96 -14.45
C LEU A 238 5.71 -19.15 -13.79
N THR A 239 6.96 -19.38 -14.19
CA THR A 239 7.90 -20.28 -13.53
C THR A 239 9.13 -19.53 -13.08
N LYS A 240 9.64 -19.86 -11.88
CA LYS A 240 10.84 -19.23 -11.34
C LYS A 240 12.08 -19.71 -12.09
N ILE A 241 12.94 -18.78 -12.49
CA ILE A 241 14.28 -19.11 -12.98
C ILE A 241 15.07 -19.72 -11.82
N LYS A 242 15.85 -20.77 -12.10
CA LYS A 242 16.60 -21.52 -11.05
C LYS A 242 17.72 -20.71 -10.42
N THR A 243 18.24 -19.72 -11.12
CA THR A 243 19.25 -18.78 -10.64
C THR A 243 18.61 -17.56 -9.99
N VAL A 244 19.36 -16.92 -9.09
CA VAL A 244 19.00 -15.61 -8.53
C VAL A 244 20.17 -14.66 -8.68
N ILE A 245 19.88 -13.37 -8.75
CA ILE A 245 20.89 -12.32 -8.75
C ILE A 245 21.13 -11.92 -7.29
N GLU A 246 22.38 -11.85 -6.89
CA GLU A 246 22.82 -11.50 -5.52
C GLU A 246 23.70 -10.25 -5.55
N ALA A 247 23.93 -9.65 -4.38
CA ALA A 247 24.71 -8.43 -4.19
C ALA A 247 24.19 -7.23 -5.03
N VAL A 248 22.88 -7.06 -5.02
CA VAL A 248 22.21 -6.01 -5.79
C VAL A 248 21.90 -4.81 -4.91
N THR A 249 22.22 -3.62 -5.39
CA THR A 249 21.72 -2.34 -4.87
C THR A 249 20.99 -1.60 -5.99
N GLY A 250 19.93 -0.87 -5.68
CA GLY A 250 19.18 -0.21 -6.73
C GLY A 250 17.90 0.46 -6.25
N ASP A 251 17.03 0.77 -7.20
CA ASP A 251 15.69 1.27 -6.94
C ASP A 251 14.61 0.52 -7.75
N LEU A 252 13.38 0.59 -7.25
CA LEU A 252 12.20 0.17 -7.98
C LEU A 252 11.25 1.37 -8.10
N GLN A 253 11.15 1.95 -9.26
CA GLN A 253 10.17 2.97 -9.58
C GLN A 253 8.84 2.30 -9.91
N ILE A 254 7.84 2.46 -9.06
CA ILE A 254 6.57 1.75 -9.15
C ILE A 254 5.72 2.30 -10.29
N ASP A 255 5.55 3.62 -10.31
CA ASP A 255 4.85 4.36 -11.36
C ASP A 255 5.30 5.84 -11.32
N HIS A 256 4.91 6.62 -12.32
CA HIS A 256 5.14 8.05 -12.29
C HIS A 256 4.43 8.70 -11.09
N PRO A 257 5.04 9.66 -10.37
CA PRO A 257 4.47 10.27 -9.16
C PRO A 257 3.07 10.88 -9.33
N THR A 258 2.71 11.26 -10.55
CA THR A 258 1.38 11.80 -10.90
C THR A 258 0.43 10.75 -11.48
N ASN A 259 0.81 9.47 -11.48
CA ASN A 259 0.03 8.35 -12.02
C ASN A 259 -0.03 7.16 -11.06
N LYS A 260 -0.11 7.41 -9.76
CA LYS A 260 -0.17 6.32 -8.74
C LYS A 260 -1.38 5.40 -8.93
N SER A 261 -2.47 5.94 -9.49
CA SER A 261 -3.66 5.18 -9.88
C SER A 261 -3.45 4.26 -11.09
N GLY A 262 -2.43 4.50 -11.91
CA GLY A 262 -2.23 3.79 -13.17
C GLY A 262 -3.22 4.13 -14.30
N LEU A 263 -4.08 5.13 -14.11
CA LEU A 263 -5.08 5.53 -15.12
C LEU A 263 -4.46 6.06 -16.41
N ARG A 264 -3.21 6.54 -16.34
CA ARG A 264 -2.46 7.08 -17.49
C ARG A 264 -1.32 6.16 -17.93
N LYS A 265 -1.57 4.84 -17.92
CA LYS A 265 -0.56 3.84 -18.28
C LYS A 265 0.03 4.09 -19.68
N ASP A 266 -0.80 4.48 -20.64
CA ASP A 266 -0.35 4.78 -22.01
C ASP A 266 0.61 5.96 -22.08
N SER A 267 0.55 6.90 -21.14
CA SER A 267 1.48 8.03 -21.03
C SER A 267 2.79 7.66 -20.33
N PHE A 268 2.81 6.54 -19.60
CA PHE A 268 3.93 6.08 -18.79
C PHE A 268 4.15 4.56 -18.97
N PRO A 269 4.42 4.09 -20.20
CA PRO A 269 4.43 2.65 -20.51
C PRO A 269 5.63 1.89 -19.93
N GLY A 270 6.70 2.59 -19.53
CA GLY A 270 7.94 1.96 -19.03
C GLY A 270 7.85 1.46 -17.58
N TYR A 271 6.83 1.85 -16.83
CA TYR A 271 6.71 1.44 -15.43
C TYR A 271 6.10 0.03 -15.27
N PRO A 272 6.47 -0.71 -14.20
CA PRO A 272 7.48 -0.36 -13.19
C PRO A 272 8.91 -0.53 -13.75
N ILE A 273 9.86 0.28 -13.24
CA ILE A 273 11.25 0.28 -13.66
C ILE A 273 12.13 -0.16 -12.51
N PHE A 274 12.96 -1.17 -12.71
CA PHE A 274 14.01 -1.55 -11.79
C PHE A 274 15.37 -1.10 -12.33
N ARG A 275 16.18 -0.47 -11.47
CA ARG A 275 17.55 -0.05 -11.75
C ARG A 275 18.51 -0.63 -10.75
N SER A 276 19.56 -1.28 -11.24
CA SER A 276 20.71 -1.70 -10.46
C SER A 276 21.81 -0.62 -10.55
N TYR A 277 22.40 -0.26 -9.41
CA TYR A 277 23.42 0.79 -9.34
C TYR A 277 24.84 0.25 -9.37
N GLU A 278 25.04 -0.96 -8.90
CA GLU A 278 26.32 -1.61 -8.75
C GLU A 278 26.37 -2.95 -9.49
N ASP A 279 27.57 -3.47 -9.60
CA ASP A 279 27.78 -4.80 -10.15
C ASP A 279 27.11 -5.86 -9.27
N SER A 280 26.49 -6.82 -9.92
CA SER A 280 25.81 -7.92 -9.27
C SER A 280 26.24 -9.28 -9.82
N TYR A 281 25.88 -10.36 -9.14
CA TYR A 281 26.38 -11.67 -9.47
C TYR A 281 25.29 -12.73 -9.52
N VAL A 282 25.40 -13.64 -10.48
CA VAL A 282 24.60 -14.87 -10.54
C VAL A 282 25.49 -16.05 -10.23
N PHE A 283 25.19 -16.75 -9.11
CA PHE A 283 25.94 -17.94 -8.71
C PHE A 283 25.21 -19.21 -9.09
N TYR A 284 25.96 -20.23 -9.43
CA TYR A 284 25.44 -21.53 -9.87
C TYR A 284 25.61 -22.63 -8.81
N ASP A 285 25.93 -22.27 -7.58
CA ASP A 285 26.22 -23.15 -6.46
C ASP A 285 24.97 -23.70 -5.73
N ARG A 286 23.78 -23.55 -6.31
CA ARG A 286 22.52 -24.01 -5.70
C ARG A 286 22.20 -25.46 -5.98
N LYS A 287 21.62 -26.21 -5.02
CA LYS A 287 21.18 -27.60 -5.22
C LYS A 287 20.21 -27.76 -6.39
N SER A 288 19.38 -26.75 -6.70
CA SER A 288 18.47 -26.74 -7.84
C SER A 288 19.18 -26.69 -9.20
N ILE A 289 20.47 -26.38 -9.21
CA ILE A 289 21.32 -26.30 -10.41
C ILE A 289 22.31 -27.46 -10.35
N TYR A 290 22.06 -28.52 -11.11
CA TYR A 290 22.91 -29.72 -11.26
C TYR A 290 23.48 -30.26 -9.93
N ASN A 291 22.66 -30.28 -8.84
CA ASN A 291 23.07 -30.76 -7.51
C ASN A 291 24.32 -30.06 -6.93
N ARG A 292 24.51 -28.76 -7.23
CA ARG A 292 25.62 -27.97 -6.72
C ARG A 292 27.00 -28.41 -7.23
N VAL A 293 27.07 -28.84 -8.50
CA VAL A 293 28.34 -29.23 -9.14
C VAL A 293 29.29 -28.03 -9.27
N TYR A 294 28.75 -26.82 -9.40
CA TYR A 294 29.56 -25.63 -9.57
C TYR A 294 29.90 -25.00 -8.21
N ASP A 295 31.16 -24.63 -8.07
CA ASP A 295 31.69 -23.91 -6.92
C ASP A 295 31.49 -22.41 -7.11
N ARG A 296 31.03 -21.70 -6.06
CA ARG A 296 30.77 -20.27 -6.07
C ARG A 296 32.00 -19.44 -6.43
N ASP A 297 33.16 -19.87 -5.99
CA ASP A 297 34.42 -19.17 -6.22
C ASP A 297 35.00 -19.41 -7.63
N ARG A 298 34.46 -20.38 -8.34
CA ARG A 298 34.95 -20.77 -9.69
C ARG A 298 34.01 -20.39 -10.81
N VAL A 299 32.71 -20.35 -10.54
CA VAL A 299 31.69 -20.12 -11.57
C VAL A 299 30.66 -19.12 -11.07
N SER A 300 30.78 -17.91 -11.55
CA SER A 300 29.79 -16.85 -11.37
C SER A 300 29.61 -16.10 -12.69
N PHE A 301 28.43 -15.52 -12.88
CA PHE A 301 28.16 -14.59 -13.96
C PHE A 301 28.11 -13.19 -13.38
N HIS A 302 28.96 -12.31 -13.87
CA HIS A 302 29.06 -10.91 -13.43
C HIS A 302 28.14 -10.05 -14.28
N LEU A 303 27.24 -9.33 -13.64
CA LEU A 303 26.30 -8.39 -14.24
C LEU A 303 26.75 -6.97 -13.94
N LEU A 304 26.99 -6.18 -14.96
CA LEU A 304 27.17 -4.73 -14.83
C LEU A 304 25.83 -4.08 -14.43
N PRO A 305 25.82 -2.84 -13.92
CA PRO A 305 24.61 -2.10 -13.66
C PRO A 305 23.63 -2.16 -14.83
N PHE A 306 22.36 -2.41 -14.55
CA PHE A 306 21.33 -2.64 -15.55
C PHE A 306 20.00 -1.99 -15.18
N GLU A 307 19.19 -1.75 -16.21
CA GLU A 307 17.82 -1.27 -16.05
C GLU A 307 16.85 -2.26 -16.72
N ILE A 308 15.70 -2.47 -16.10
CA ILE A 308 14.60 -3.24 -16.67
C ILE A 308 13.36 -2.35 -16.61
N ASP A 309 12.88 -1.95 -17.76
CA ASP A 309 11.63 -1.23 -17.92
C ASP A 309 10.45 -2.19 -18.09
N SER A 310 9.25 -1.75 -17.74
CA SER A 310 7.99 -2.53 -17.77
C SER A 310 8.08 -3.93 -17.13
N LEU A 311 9.23 -4.30 -16.55
CA LEU A 311 9.58 -5.63 -16.02
C LEU A 311 9.29 -6.78 -17.01
N GLU A 312 9.27 -6.48 -18.29
CA GLU A 312 8.98 -7.45 -19.35
C GLU A 312 10.22 -7.78 -20.21
N ASN A 313 11.11 -6.81 -20.39
CA ASN A 313 12.28 -6.95 -21.25
C ASN A 313 13.58 -6.84 -20.46
N PHE A 314 14.13 -7.99 -20.08
CA PHE A 314 15.46 -8.04 -19.48
C PHE A 314 16.55 -8.07 -20.54
N THR A 315 17.32 -7.01 -20.68
CA THR A 315 18.53 -6.94 -21.49
C THR A 315 19.73 -6.66 -20.59
N GLY A 316 20.25 -7.70 -19.94
CA GLY A 316 21.49 -7.61 -19.16
C GLY A 316 22.73 -7.79 -20.04
N LYS A 317 23.76 -6.95 -19.87
CA LYS A 317 25.10 -7.21 -20.36
C LYS A 317 25.92 -7.85 -19.24
N GLY A 318 26.47 -9.02 -19.47
CA GLY A 318 27.35 -9.70 -18.55
C GLY A 318 28.72 -9.98 -19.15
N LEU A 319 29.72 -10.16 -18.29
CA LEU A 319 31.06 -10.57 -18.60
C LEU A 319 31.32 -11.98 -18.09
#